data_27843362f169d81b1417ff63837f74cf
#
_entry.id   27843362f169d81b1417ff63837f74cf
#
_cell.length_a   1.000
_cell.length_b   1.000
_cell.length_c   1.000
_cell.angle_alpha   90.00
_cell.angle_beta   90.00
_cell.angle_gamma   90.00
#
_symmetry.space_group_name_H-M   'P 1'
#
loop_
_entity.id
_entity.type
_entity.pdbx_description
1 polymer ?
#
loop_
_entity_poly.entity_id
_entity_poly.type
_entity_poly.pdbx_seq_one_letter_code
_entity_poly.pdbx_strand_id
1 'polypeptide(L)'
;VEVQLRDPADNSLIATTFTDENGQYLFDGLLAGNYTIVVIPPADAVASPVDVNNNGNDDIDSDSNPVVATLPTNQSEDLTYDFGFYFPELGRIGDYVWFDENANGIQDGNEDGIPGVLVELRDESGVLLATDTTGPLGDYIFEMLTAGTYQINFVDAPLLADGFVRSPTDANNNNSDTLDSDNPQ
;
A
#
# COMPACT_ATOMS: atom_id res chain seq x y z
N VAL A 1 -0.93 8.34 19.34
CA VAL A 1 -0.52 6.94 19.20
C VAL A 1 -0.46 6.33 20.59
N GLU A 2 -0.93 5.09 20.75
CA GLU A 2 -0.83 4.36 22.01
C GLU A 2 0.55 3.74 22.15
N VAL A 3 1.18 3.91 23.34
CA VAL A 3 2.46 3.30 23.69
C VAL A 3 2.27 2.49 24.97
N GLN A 4 2.71 1.25 24.95
CA GLN A 4 2.58 0.31 26.06
C GLN A 4 3.95 -0.04 26.62
N LEU A 5 4.03 -0.07 27.94
CA LEU A 5 5.18 -0.61 28.67
C LEU A 5 4.83 -2.00 29.20
N ARG A 6 5.67 -2.99 28.91
CA ARG A 6 5.41 -4.39 29.25
C ARG A 6 6.57 -5.02 29.99
N ASP A 7 6.31 -6.05 30.78
CA ASP A 7 7.34 -6.88 31.38
C ASP A 7 7.99 -7.78 30.29
N PRO A 8 9.31 -7.73 30.12
CA PRO A 8 9.98 -8.55 29.10
C PRO A 8 9.97 -10.07 29.40
N ALA A 9 9.67 -10.48 30.63
CA ALA A 9 9.67 -11.89 31.04
C ALA A 9 8.40 -12.63 30.61
N ASP A 10 7.22 -11.98 30.73
CA ASP A 10 5.91 -12.60 30.49
C ASP A 10 5.00 -11.79 29.56
N ASN A 11 5.52 -10.66 29.05
CA ASN A 11 4.78 -9.71 28.20
C ASN A 11 3.52 -9.10 28.84
N SER A 12 3.42 -9.13 30.17
CA SER A 12 2.31 -8.51 30.86
C SER A 12 2.36 -6.98 30.74
N LEU A 13 1.20 -6.34 30.65
CA LEU A 13 1.09 -4.89 30.56
C LEU A 13 1.41 -4.27 31.93
N ILE A 14 2.38 -3.36 31.98
CA ILE A 14 2.76 -2.59 33.15
C ILE A 14 2.06 -1.22 33.13
N ALA A 15 2.12 -0.51 32.00
CA ALA A 15 1.54 0.82 31.83
C ALA A 15 1.18 1.09 30.37
N THR A 16 0.32 2.07 30.16
CA THR A 16 -0.04 2.62 28.85
C THR A 16 0.02 4.12 28.91
N THR A 17 0.59 4.74 27.88
CA THR A 17 0.55 6.18 27.66
C THR A 17 0.15 6.47 26.22
N PHE A 18 -0.06 7.74 25.88
CA PHE A 18 -0.35 8.20 24.52
C PHE A 18 0.61 9.31 24.14
N THR A 19 0.96 9.37 22.87
CA THR A 19 1.72 10.50 22.36
C THR A 19 0.91 11.79 22.42
N ASP A 20 1.55 12.90 22.75
CA ASP A 20 0.98 14.23 22.66
C ASP A 20 0.88 14.74 21.21
N GLU A 21 0.51 16.01 21.02
CA GLU A 21 0.39 16.64 19.69
C GLU A 21 1.73 16.76 18.92
N ASN A 22 2.85 16.66 19.63
CA ASN A 22 4.20 16.67 19.05
C ASN A 22 4.77 15.27 18.84
N GLY A 23 4.00 14.22 19.16
CA GLY A 23 4.43 12.83 19.08
C GLY A 23 5.23 12.35 20.30
N GLN A 24 5.37 13.15 21.36
CA GLN A 24 6.15 12.79 22.53
C GLN A 24 5.37 11.93 23.50
N TYR A 25 6.04 10.97 24.12
CA TYR A 25 5.51 10.13 25.17
C TYR A 25 6.51 9.97 26.33
N LEU A 26 6.04 9.59 27.50
CA LEU A 26 6.89 9.35 28.66
C LEU A 26 6.25 8.29 29.58
N PHE A 27 7.10 7.42 30.12
CA PHE A 27 6.81 6.61 31.29
C PHE A 27 7.71 7.07 32.43
N ASP A 28 7.16 7.64 33.48
CA ASP A 28 7.87 8.10 34.65
C ASP A 28 7.70 7.19 35.86
N GLY A 29 8.48 7.42 36.92
CA GLY A 29 8.39 6.68 38.16
C GLY A 29 8.80 5.22 38.09
N LEU A 30 9.54 4.81 37.07
CA LEU A 30 10.00 3.44 36.88
C LEU A 30 11.18 3.12 37.81
N LEU A 31 11.21 1.88 38.27
CA LEU A 31 12.35 1.34 39.00
C LEU A 31 13.45 0.86 38.03
N ALA A 32 14.66 0.61 38.55
CA ALA A 32 15.70 -0.06 37.79
C ALA A 32 15.20 -1.44 37.29
N GLY A 33 15.44 -1.73 36.00
CA GLY A 33 14.95 -2.96 35.40
C GLY A 33 14.95 -2.92 33.89
N ASN A 34 14.48 -3.99 33.28
CA ASN A 34 14.24 -4.10 31.86
C ASN A 34 12.76 -3.99 31.59
N TYR A 35 12.43 -3.31 30.51
CA TYR A 35 11.06 -3.06 30.06
C TYR A 35 10.97 -3.29 28.56
N THR A 36 9.82 -3.75 28.09
CA THR A 36 9.53 -3.79 26.65
C THR A 36 8.59 -2.64 26.31
N ILE A 37 9.01 -1.79 25.39
CA ILE A 37 8.17 -0.73 24.82
C ILE A 37 7.51 -1.28 23.56
N VAL A 38 6.20 -1.11 23.46
CA VAL A 38 5.39 -1.52 22.30
C VAL A 38 4.54 -0.34 21.85
N VAL A 39 4.74 0.10 20.63
CA VAL A 39 3.91 1.13 20.01
C VAL A 39 2.81 0.45 19.20
N ILE A 40 1.57 0.88 19.38
CA ILE A 40 0.44 0.44 18.57
C ILE A 40 0.30 1.42 17.40
N PRO A 41 0.69 1.02 16.18
CA PRO A 41 0.69 1.92 15.05
C PRO A 41 -0.73 2.41 14.72
N PRO A 42 -0.87 3.60 14.11
CA PRO A 42 -2.13 3.99 13.49
C PRO A 42 -2.58 2.97 12.44
N ALA A 43 -3.89 2.83 12.23
CA ALA A 43 -4.40 1.98 11.17
C ALA A 43 -3.78 2.37 9.81
N ASP A 44 -3.43 1.38 9.02
CA ASP A 44 -2.84 1.53 7.67
C ASP A 44 -1.46 2.21 7.61
N ALA A 45 -0.86 2.54 8.75
CA ALA A 45 0.51 3.04 8.81
C ALA A 45 1.53 1.90 8.77
N VAL A 46 2.65 2.16 8.10
CA VAL A 46 3.80 1.25 7.99
C VAL A 46 4.94 1.80 8.84
N ALA A 47 5.64 0.93 9.56
CA ALA A 47 6.80 1.34 10.33
C ALA A 47 7.93 1.83 9.40
N SER A 48 8.58 2.92 9.80
CA SER A 48 9.78 3.40 9.12
C SER A 48 10.93 2.39 9.26
N PRO A 49 11.89 2.37 8.34
CA PRO A 49 13.11 1.59 8.52
C PRO A 49 13.84 2.00 9.80
N VAL A 50 14.38 1.02 10.51
CA VAL A 50 15.13 1.23 11.76
C VAL A 50 16.61 1.45 11.49
N ASP A 51 17.33 2.15 12.38
CA ASP A 51 18.80 2.36 12.35
C ASP A 51 19.34 2.76 10.96
N VAL A 52 18.60 3.58 10.22
CA VAL A 52 18.95 3.89 8.82
C VAL A 52 20.27 4.63 8.65
N ASN A 53 20.71 5.38 9.64
CA ASN A 53 21.91 6.16 9.59
C ASN A 53 23.17 5.40 9.97
N ASN A 54 23.03 4.30 10.70
CA ASN A 54 24.12 3.45 11.20
C ASN A 54 25.30 4.26 11.80
N ASN A 55 24.96 5.42 12.38
CA ASN A 55 25.92 6.42 12.89
C ASN A 55 26.15 6.30 14.41
N GLY A 56 25.46 5.35 15.07
CA GLY A 56 25.50 5.16 16.52
C GLY A 56 24.84 6.28 17.33
N ASN A 57 24.01 7.09 16.67
CA ASN A 57 23.19 8.12 17.33
C ASN A 57 21.72 7.67 17.28
N ASP A 58 21.26 7.14 18.37
CA ASP A 58 19.94 6.55 18.58
C ASP A 58 18.84 7.60 18.85
N ASP A 59 19.21 8.91 18.79
CA ASP A 59 18.30 10.00 19.15
C ASP A 59 17.42 10.50 17.99
N ILE A 60 17.64 10.02 16.77
CA ILE A 60 17.04 10.60 15.55
C ILE A 60 16.59 9.60 14.50
N ASP A 61 16.71 8.33 14.73
CA ASP A 61 16.22 7.28 13.81
C ASP A 61 15.34 6.27 14.56
N SER A 62 14.45 5.65 13.79
CA SER A 62 13.39 4.80 14.36
C SER A 62 13.92 3.53 14.98
N ASP A 63 13.46 3.22 16.16
CA ASP A 63 13.72 1.95 16.85
C ASP A 63 12.88 0.79 16.32
N SER A 64 13.32 -0.42 16.64
CA SER A 64 12.52 -1.61 16.43
C SER A 64 11.29 -1.63 17.34
N ASN A 65 10.16 -2.04 16.80
CA ASN A 65 8.93 -2.18 17.58
C ASN A 65 8.50 -3.67 17.61
N PRO A 66 8.52 -4.34 18.75
CA PRO A 66 8.89 -3.84 20.08
C PRO A 66 10.41 -3.67 20.31
N VAL A 67 10.79 -2.86 21.31
CA VAL A 67 12.17 -2.70 21.78
C VAL A 67 12.29 -2.94 23.28
N VAL A 68 13.46 -3.38 23.73
CA VAL A 68 13.75 -3.60 25.16
C VAL A 68 14.59 -2.45 25.70
N ALA A 69 14.03 -1.66 26.59
CA ALA A 69 14.69 -0.59 27.33
C ALA A 69 15.27 -1.11 28.64
N THR A 70 16.45 -0.60 29.03
CA THR A 70 17.14 -0.95 30.28
C THR A 70 17.41 0.25 31.13
N LEU A 71 16.84 0.30 32.34
CA LEU A 71 17.15 1.30 33.34
C LEU A 71 18.10 0.71 34.40
N PRO A 72 19.39 1.05 34.40
CA PRO A 72 20.36 0.43 35.31
C PRO A 72 20.20 0.87 36.77
N THR A 73 19.58 2.02 37.03
CA THR A 73 19.28 2.53 38.37
C THR A 73 17.91 3.17 38.44
N ASN A 74 17.35 3.37 39.65
CA ASN A 74 16.06 4.05 39.85
C ASN A 74 16.10 5.58 39.51
N GLN A 75 17.25 6.10 39.12
CA GLN A 75 17.44 7.48 38.71
C GLN A 75 17.89 7.57 37.25
N SER A 76 17.86 6.45 36.53
CA SER A 76 18.17 6.44 35.09
C SER A 76 17.05 7.09 34.32
N GLU A 77 17.45 7.82 33.28
CA GLU A 77 16.59 8.38 32.27
C GLU A 77 17.12 7.93 30.91
N ASP A 78 16.24 7.47 30.06
CA ASP A 78 16.54 7.11 28.70
C ASP A 78 15.39 7.60 27.82
N LEU A 79 15.66 8.53 26.93
CA LEU A 79 14.70 9.23 26.08
C LEU A 79 15.03 9.04 24.60
N THR A 80 15.76 7.95 24.28
CA THR A 80 16.26 7.69 22.93
C THR A 80 15.32 6.81 22.11
N TYR A 81 14.31 6.18 22.74
CA TYR A 81 13.39 5.28 22.04
C TYR A 81 12.34 6.06 21.26
N ASP A 82 12.51 6.15 19.95
CA ASP A 82 11.57 6.76 19.03
C ASP A 82 11.10 5.83 17.91
N PHE A 83 9.91 6.11 17.36
CA PHE A 83 9.24 5.20 16.43
C PHE A 83 8.60 5.98 15.29
N GLY A 84 9.15 5.84 14.11
CA GLY A 84 8.63 6.44 12.90
C GLY A 84 7.55 5.57 12.23
N PHE A 85 6.52 6.22 11.72
CA PHE A 85 5.49 5.60 10.89
C PHE A 85 5.17 6.51 9.71
N TYR A 86 4.85 5.90 8.58
CA TYR A 86 4.37 6.62 7.41
C TYR A 86 3.15 5.93 6.80
N PHE A 87 2.33 6.69 6.11
CA PHE A 87 1.27 6.13 5.27
C PHE A 87 1.83 5.95 3.87
N PRO A 88 1.82 4.72 3.32
CA PRO A 88 2.27 4.52 1.95
C PRO A 88 1.37 5.31 0.99
N GLU A 89 1.97 5.94 -0.02
CA GLU A 89 1.21 6.50 -1.13
C GLU A 89 0.57 5.35 -1.90
N LEU A 90 -0.74 5.45 -2.10
CA LEU A 90 -1.51 4.45 -2.81
C LEU A 90 -1.75 4.90 -4.24
N GLY A 91 -1.50 3.99 -5.16
CA GLY A 91 -1.72 4.18 -6.57
C GLY A 91 -3.13 3.81 -7.01
N ARG A 92 -3.36 3.98 -8.30
CA ARG A 92 -4.55 3.52 -9.00
C ARG A 92 -4.19 3.05 -10.39
N ILE A 93 -4.94 2.08 -10.90
CA ILE A 93 -4.84 1.54 -12.26
C ILE A 93 -6.24 1.53 -12.84
N GLY A 94 -6.42 2.05 -14.03
CA GLY A 94 -7.71 2.06 -14.71
C GLY A 94 -7.60 2.75 -16.04
N ASP A 95 -8.51 2.44 -16.96
CA ASP A 95 -8.65 3.02 -18.28
C ASP A 95 -9.98 2.60 -18.91
N TYR A 96 -10.02 2.39 -20.21
CA TYR A 96 -11.19 2.15 -21.03
C TYR A 96 -11.19 0.77 -21.70
N VAL A 97 -12.41 0.25 -21.94
CA VAL A 97 -12.70 -0.77 -22.93
C VAL A 97 -13.64 -0.17 -23.94
N TRP A 98 -13.28 -0.16 -25.22
CA TRP A 98 -14.05 0.53 -26.27
C TRP A 98 -14.30 -0.38 -27.48
N PHE A 99 -15.26 0.03 -28.29
CA PHE A 99 -15.58 -0.61 -29.57
C PHE A 99 -14.81 0.06 -30.72
N ASP A 100 -13.73 -0.59 -31.13
CA ASP A 100 -12.88 -0.16 -32.24
C ASP A 100 -13.62 -0.46 -33.57
N GLU A 101 -14.40 0.52 -34.05
CA GLU A 101 -15.27 0.36 -35.24
C GLU A 101 -14.48 0.20 -36.53
N ASN A 102 -13.29 0.77 -36.59
CA ASN A 102 -12.46 0.76 -37.80
C ASN A 102 -11.31 -0.26 -37.75
N ALA A 103 -11.15 -0.98 -36.65
CA ALA A 103 -10.15 -2.00 -36.41
C ALA A 103 -8.71 -1.49 -36.56
N ASN A 104 -8.46 -0.24 -36.15
CA ASN A 104 -7.15 0.38 -36.24
C ASN A 104 -6.33 0.24 -34.93
N GLY A 105 -6.94 -0.20 -33.82
CA GLY A 105 -6.34 -0.36 -32.51
C GLY A 105 -6.15 0.95 -31.75
N ILE A 106 -6.74 2.04 -32.21
CA ILE A 106 -6.64 3.38 -31.64
C ILE A 106 -8.02 3.82 -31.15
N GLN A 107 -8.08 4.33 -29.92
CA GLN A 107 -9.30 4.91 -29.38
C GLN A 107 -9.60 6.25 -30.06
N ASP A 108 -10.46 6.23 -31.06
CA ASP A 108 -10.89 7.42 -31.78
C ASP A 108 -12.02 8.15 -31.04
N GLY A 109 -12.08 9.48 -31.17
CA GLY A 109 -13.02 10.30 -30.38
C GLY A 109 -14.51 10.12 -30.72
N ASN A 110 -14.85 9.26 -31.67
CA ASN A 110 -16.21 8.90 -32.06
C ASN A 110 -16.56 7.44 -31.75
N GLU A 111 -15.67 6.72 -31.07
CA GLU A 111 -15.87 5.32 -30.70
C GLU A 111 -16.45 5.19 -29.31
N ASP A 112 -17.45 4.34 -29.19
CA ASP A 112 -18.18 4.16 -27.94
C ASP A 112 -17.46 3.17 -27.01
N GLY A 113 -17.50 3.45 -25.70
CA GLY A 113 -17.07 2.51 -24.70
C GLY A 113 -17.97 1.29 -24.58
N ILE A 114 -17.40 0.15 -24.17
CA ILE A 114 -18.17 -1.09 -23.96
C ILE A 114 -18.48 -1.24 -22.46
N PRO A 115 -19.73 -1.08 -22.05
CA PRO A 115 -20.11 -1.28 -20.65
C PRO A 115 -20.27 -2.76 -20.29
N GLY A 116 -20.12 -3.08 -19.01
CA GLY A 116 -20.44 -4.41 -18.47
C GLY A 116 -19.35 -5.47 -18.68
N VAL A 117 -18.15 -5.08 -19.13
CA VAL A 117 -17.01 -5.99 -19.23
C VAL A 117 -16.41 -6.20 -17.84
N LEU A 118 -16.26 -7.45 -17.44
CA LEU A 118 -15.59 -7.78 -16.18
C LEU A 118 -14.09 -7.66 -16.35
N VAL A 119 -13.47 -6.86 -15.47
CA VAL A 119 -12.03 -6.63 -15.41
C VAL A 119 -11.51 -7.18 -14.09
N GLU A 120 -10.44 -7.94 -14.14
CA GLU A 120 -9.78 -8.53 -12.99
C GLU A 120 -8.42 -7.90 -12.77
N LEU A 121 -8.15 -7.52 -11.52
CA LEU A 121 -6.82 -7.14 -11.04
C LEU A 121 -6.17 -8.35 -10.36
N ARG A 122 -4.98 -8.71 -10.79
CA ARG A 122 -4.20 -9.81 -10.22
C ARG A 122 -2.82 -9.34 -9.78
N ASP A 123 -2.21 -10.05 -8.83
CA ASP A 123 -0.81 -9.83 -8.47
C ASP A 123 0.15 -10.42 -9.52
N GLU A 124 1.46 -10.22 -9.32
CA GLU A 124 2.52 -10.75 -10.18
C GLU A 124 2.45 -12.29 -10.32
N SER A 125 1.93 -12.99 -9.33
CA SER A 125 1.77 -14.46 -9.32
C SER A 125 0.47 -14.93 -9.99
N GLY A 126 -0.39 -14.00 -10.44
CA GLY A 126 -1.68 -14.28 -11.06
C GLY A 126 -2.83 -14.51 -10.06
N VAL A 127 -2.63 -14.22 -8.76
CA VAL A 127 -3.69 -14.32 -7.74
C VAL A 127 -4.66 -13.16 -7.91
N LEU A 128 -5.96 -13.43 -7.96
CA LEU A 128 -7.01 -12.41 -8.05
C LEU A 128 -7.04 -11.55 -6.79
N LEU A 129 -6.87 -10.24 -6.96
CA LEU A 129 -6.92 -9.24 -5.88
C LEU A 129 -8.26 -8.51 -5.83
N ALA A 130 -8.76 -8.09 -6.99
CA ALA A 130 -10.01 -7.35 -7.10
C ALA A 130 -10.66 -7.56 -8.47
N THR A 131 -11.92 -7.17 -8.59
CA THR A 131 -12.64 -7.10 -9.85
C THR A 131 -13.37 -5.79 -9.96
N ASP A 132 -13.49 -5.27 -11.17
CA ASP A 132 -14.36 -4.16 -11.53
C ASP A 132 -15.18 -4.52 -12.77
N THR A 133 -16.20 -3.74 -13.08
CA THR A 133 -17.01 -3.91 -14.27
C THR A 133 -17.13 -2.57 -14.97
N THR A 134 -16.77 -2.53 -16.25
CA THR A 134 -16.78 -1.28 -17.00
C THR A 134 -18.11 -0.54 -16.90
N GLY A 135 -18.01 0.77 -16.64
CA GLY A 135 -19.12 1.69 -16.56
C GLY A 135 -19.78 1.97 -17.92
N PRO A 136 -20.80 2.87 -17.96
CA PRO A 136 -21.51 3.22 -19.18
C PRO A 136 -20.65 3.78 -20.30
N LEU A 137 -19.49 4.33 -19.96
CA LEU A 137 -18.53 4.88 -20.91
C LEU A 137 -17.40 3.90 -21.25
N GLY A 138 -17.43 2.68 -20.72
CA GLY A 138 -16.36 1.70 -20.88
C GLY A 138 -15.22 1.81 -19.86
N ASP A 139 -15.32 2.75 -18.92
CA ASP A 139 -14.31 3.04 -17.91
C ASP A 139 -14.27 2.01 -16.79
N TYR A 140 -13.08 1.70 -16.28
CA TYR A 140 -12.85 0.90 -15.07
C TYR A 140 -11.71 1.50 -14.25
N ILE A 141 -11.68 1.24 -12.92
CA ILE A 141 -10.62 1.72 -12.04
C ILE A 141 -10.43 0.83 -10.81
N PHE A 142 -9.17 0.58 -10.47
CA PHE A 142 -8.74 0.00 -9.20
C PHE A 142 -7.96 1.05 -8.42
N GLU A 143 -8.39 1.36 -7.23
CA GLU A 143 -7.79 2.37 -6.35
C GLU A 143 -7.15 1.72 -5.12
N MET A 144 -6.43 2.52 -4.32
CA MET A 144 -5.82 2.10 -3.06
C MET A 144 -4.76 0.99 -3.24
N LEU A 145 -4.03 1.00 -4.34
CA LEU A 145 -3.01 0.01 -4.66
C LEU A 145 -1.66 0.40 -4.05
N THR A 146 -1.02 -0.54 -3.37
CA THR A 146 0.37 -0.37 -2.93
C THR A 146 1.32 -0.44 -4.12
N ALA A 147 2.54 0.09 -3.97
CA ALA A 147 3.56 -0.07 -5.01
C ALA A 147 3.82 -1.56 -5.29
N GLY A 148 3.80 -1.96 -6.54
CA GLY A 148 3.93 -3.37 -6.95
C GLY A 148 3.70 -3.57 -8.44
N THR A 149 3.82 -4.81 -8.87
CA THR A 149 3.49 -5.27 -10.22
C THR A 149 2.11 -5.92 -10.21
N TYR A 150 1.27 -5.49 -11.13
CA TYR A 150 -0.10 -5.97 -11.26
C TYR A 150 -0.35 -6.43 -12.69
N GLN A 151 -1.30 -7.37 -12.82
CA GLN A 151 -1.80 -7.84 -14.11
C GLN A 151 -3.27 -7.44 -14.23
N ILE A 152 -3.65 -6.89 -15.37
CA ILE A 152 -5.05 -6.62 -15.71
C ILE A 152 -5.51 -7.71 -16.68
N ASN A 153 -6.63 -8.33 -16.38
CA ASN A 153 -7.24 -9.36 -17.23
C ASN A 153 -8.69 -9.03 -17.55
N PHE A 154 -9.01 -8.91 -18.81
CA PHE A 154 -10.37 -8.70 -19.29
C PHE A 154 -11.04 -10.04 -19.51
N VAL A 155 -12.21 -10.24 -18.92
CA VAL A 155 -13.04 -11.42 -19.15
C VAL A 155 -13.90 -11.19 -20.40
N ASP A 156 -13.26 -11.29 -21.56
CA ASP A 156 -13.84 -10.95 -22.86
C ASP A 156 -14.58 -12.11 -23.54
N ALA A 157 -14.59 -13.30 -22.95
CA ALA A 157 -15.29 -14.46 -23.50
C ALA A 157 -16.76 -14.20 -23.91
N PRO A 158 -17.57 -13.43 -23.15
CA PRO A 158 -18.91 -13.05 -23.59
C PRO A 158 -18.89 -12.19 -24.86
N LEU A 159 -17.98 -11.21 -24.97
CA LEU A 159 -17.85 -10.35 -26.15
C LEU A 159 -17.46 -11.15 -27.38
N LEU A 160 -16.48 -12.06 -27.26
CA LEU A 160 -16.06 -12.93 -28.35
C LEU A 160 -17.19 -13.87 -28.81
N ALA A 161 -18.05 -14.34 -27.89
CA ALA A 161 -19.22 -15.14 -28.21
C ALA A 161 -20.29 -14.34 -28.97
N ASP A 162 -20.39 -13.02 -28.73
CA ASP A 162 -21.27 -12.11 -29.45
C ASP A 162 -20.68 -11.62 -30.81
N GLY A 163 -19.48 -12.10 -31.15
CA GLY A 163 -18.85 -11.83 -32.44
C GLY A 163 -17.86 -10.66 -32.45
N PHE A 164 -17.53 -10.08 -31.29
CA PHE A 164 -16.46 -9.11 -31.19
C PHE A 164 -15.10 -9.77 -31.47
N VAL A 165 -14.18 -9.01 -31.99
CA VAL A 165 -12.80 -9.42 -32.28
C VAL A 165 -11.88 -8.42 -31.56
N ARG A 166 -10.80 -8.90 -30.97
CA ARG A 166 -9.81 -8.01 -30.35
C ARG A 166 -9.14 -7.15 -31.40
N SER A 167 -8.97 -5.87 -31.06
CA SER A 167 -8.26 -4.90 -31.88
C SER A 167 -6.78 -5.19 -31.96
N PRO A 168 -6.08 -4.67 -32.99
CA PRO A 168 -4.63 -4.68 -33.00
C PRO A 168 -4.05 -3.95 -31.78
N THR A 169 -3.03 -4.53 -31.16
CA THR A 169 -2.30 -3.94 -30.04
C THR A 169 -1.12 -3.11 -30.52
N ASP A 170 -0.68 -2.11 -29.73
CA ASP A 170 0.46 -1.23 -30.03
C ASP A 170 0.38 -0.62 -31.45
N ALA A 171 -0.80 -0.25 -31.87
CA ALA A 171 -1.07 0.12 -33.27
C ALA A 171 -0.28 1.36 -33.74
N ASN A 172 0.03 2.27 -32.83
CA ASN A 172 0.76 3.49 -33.12
C ASN A 172 2.28 3.33 -33.13
N ASN A 173 2.80 2.28 -32.54
CA ASN A 173 4.25 2.02 -32.40
C ASN A 173 5.05 3.23 -31.88
N ASN A 174 4.41 4.06 -31.01
CA ASN A 174 4.90 5.37 -30.57
C ASN A 174 5.29 5.41 -29.08
N ASN A 175 5.27 4.28 -28.37
CA ASN A 175 5.46 4.16 -26.92
C ASN A 175 4.47 5.01 -26.09
N SER A 176 3.30 5.33 -26.62
CA SER A 176 2.24 6.05 -25.92
C SER A 176 1.02 5.14 -25.73
N ASP A 177 0.92 4.53 -24.57
CA ASP A 177 -0.15 3.59 -24.20
C ASP A 177 -1.49 4.28 -23.85
N THR A 178 -1.66 5.55 -24.20
CA THR A 178 -2.87 6.28 -23.79
C THR A 178 -4.02 6.21 -24.79
N LEU A 179 -3.78 5.77 -26.02
CA LEU A 179 -4.78 5.79 -27.09
C LEU A 179 -4.78 4.52 -27.96
N ASP A 180 -4.03 3.50 -27.63
CA ASP A 180 -3.99 2.25 -28.38
C ASP A 180 -4.29 1.03 -27.49
N SER A 181 -4.68 -0.07 -28.13
CA SER A 181 -5.10 -1.29 -27.44
C SER A 181 -3.91 -2.03 -26.87
N ASP A 182 -3.95 -2.32 -25.57
CA ASP A 182 -2.93 -3.11 -24.88
C ASP A 182 -3.07 -4.62 -25.11
N ASN A 183 -1.93 -5.31 -25.03
CA ASN A 183 -1.93 -6.76 -25.09
C ASN A 183 -2.26 -7.34 -23.71
N PRO A 184 -3.41 -8.03 -23.53
CA PRO A 184 -3.65 -8.77 -22.29
C PRO A 184 -2.63 -9.90 -22.18
N GLN A 185 -1.82 -9.83 -21.13
CA GLN A 185 -0.83 -10.88 -20.80
C GLN A 185 -1.48 -12.13 -20.23
#